data_d132d606fe3c4af04b613db1255a838b
#
_entry.id   d132d606fe3c4af04b613db1255a838b
#
_cell.length_a   1.000
_cell.length_b   1.000
_cell.length_c   1.000
_cell.angle_alpha   90.00
_cell.angle_beta   90.00
_cell.angle_gamma   90.00
#
_symmetry.space_group_name_H-M   'P 1'
#
loop_
_entity.id
_entity.type
_entity.pdbx_description
1 polymer ?
#
loop_
_entity_poly.entity_id
_entity_poly.type
_entity_poly.pdbx_seq_one_letter_code
_entity_poly.pdbx_strand_id
1 'polypeptide(L)'
;MKTIYVDNAATTRMSDTALEAMKPMLQEVYGNPSSLHHIGQQAKEYLVDARERVAKCINATPNEIYFTSGGSEADNQAILTAAYNGAKRGKKHIISSKFEHHAVLHTLDKLAKEGFEIQLLDVYSNGIVKVEDVKNAIREDTALVTIMSANNEVGTIQPIKEIGAVCSIPTPFRQSVISQLMFRI
;
A
#
# COMPACT_ATOMS: atom_id res chain seq x y z
N MET A 1 23.80 -31.27 -1.47
CA MET A 1 24.06 -29.88 -1.90
C MET A 1 23.16 -28.96 -1.08
N LYS A 2 23.69 -27.86 -0.54
CA LYS A 2 22.87 -26.85 0.15
C LYS A 2 22.30 -25.90 -0.89
N THR A 3 20.94 -25.86 -1.04
CA THR A 3 20.28 -24.92 -1.94
C THR A 3 20.33 -23.52 -1.33
N ILE A 4 20.74 -22.53 -2.12
CA ILE A 4 20.69 -21.11 -1.75
C ILE A 4 19.63 -20.46 -2.63
N TYR A 5 18.55 -19.96 -2.01
CA TYR A 5 17.51 -19.23 -2.70
C TYR A 5 17.80 -17.73 -2.64
N VAL A 6 17.89 -17.08 -3.80
CA VAL A 6 18.28 -15.65 -3.92
C VAL A 6 17.23 -14.78 -4.62
N ASP A 7 16.04 -15.33 -4.92
CA ASP A 7 14.95 -14.62 -5.56
C ASP A 7 13.87 -14.18 -4.54
N ASN A 8 14.31 -13.53 -3.46
CA ASN A 8 13.38 -13.07 -2.41
C ASN A 8 12.52 -11.87 -2.86
N ALA A 9 12.83 -11.25 -4.01
CA ALA A 9 11.96 -10.26 -4.63
C ALA A 9 10.65 -10.86 -5.15
N ALA A 10 10.70 -12.11 -5.63
CA ALA A 10 9.52 -12.82 -6.14
C ALA A 10 8.72 -13.47 -4.99
N THR A 11 9.39 -14.18 -4.07
CA THR A 11 8.73 -14.89 -2.96
C THR A 11 9.70 -15.15 -1.81
N THR A 12 9.18 -15.36 -0.61
CA THR A 12 9.97 -15.71 0.57
C THR A 12 9.38 -16.94 1.26
N ARG A 13 10.23 -17.73 1.89
CA ARG A 13 9.77 -18.80 2.77
C ARG A 13 9.08 -18.19 4.01
N MET A 14 7.94 -18.73 4.39
CA MET A 14 7.31 -18.39 5.67
C MET A 14 8.26 -18.73 6.82
N SER A 15 8.39 -17.85 7.80
CA SER A 15 9.19 -18.12 8.99
C SER A 15 8.54 -19.18 9.86
N ASP A 16 9.36 -19.94 10.58
CA ASP A 16 8.85 -20.99 11.48
C ASP A 16 7.97 -20.36 12.60
N THR A 17 8.32 -19.17 13.08
CA THR A 17 7.51 -18.40 14.05
C THR A 17 6.12 -18.07 13.50
N ALA A 18 6.04 -17.59 12.24
CA ALA A 18 4.76 -17.28 11.61
C ALA A 18 3.91 -18.55 11.40
N LEU A 19 4.54 -19.64 10.95
CA LEU A 19 3.87 -20.93 10.75
C LEU A 19 3.28 -21.46 12.07
N GLU A 20 4.05 -21.44 13.15
CA GLU A 20 3.57 -21.89 14.47
C GLU A 20 2.41 -21.01 14.97
N ALA A 21 2.47 -19.69 14.78
CA ALA A 21 1.39 -18.80 15.15
C ALA A 21 0.10 -19.01 14.34
N MET A 22 0.21 -19.48 13.10
CA MET A 22 -0.96 -19.76 12.24
C MET A 22 -1.65 -21.08 12.55
N LYS A 23 -0.95 -22.09 13.10
CA LYS A 23 -1.51 -23.42 13.34
C LYS A 23 -2.84 -23.42 14.08
N PRO A 24 -3.01 -22.70 15.21
CA PRO A 24 -4.29 -22.64 15.91
C PRO A 24 -5.44 -22.14 15.03
N MET A 25 -5.16 -21.17 14.14
CA MET A 25 -6.16 -20.60 13.23
C MET A 25 -6.62 -21.60 12.16
N LEU A 26 -5.77 -22.57 11.82
CA LEU A 26 -6.08 -23.55 10.79
C LEU A 26 -6.86 -24.76 11.35
N GLN A 27 -6.79 -25.03 12.65
CA GLN A 27 -7.34 -26.24 13.25
C GLN A 27 -8.31 -26.01 14.39
N GLU A 28 -8.10 -25.00 15.22
CA GLU A 28 -8.83 -24.81 16.48
C GLU A 28 -9.75 -23.57 16.43
N VAL A 29 -9.27 -22.45 15.84
CA VAL A 29 -9.96 -21.15 15.82
C VAL A 29 -10.54 -20.89 14.43
N TYR A 30 -11.43 -21.77 13.99
CA TYR A 30 -12.02 -21.74 12.64
C TYR A 30 -13.37 -20.98 12.55
N GLY A 31 -13.80 -20.36 13.64
CA GLY A 31 -15.10 -19.67 13.71
C GLY A 31 -15.18 -18.45 12.79
N ASN A 32 -16.39 -18.14 12.35
CA ASN A 32 -16.64 -16.87 11.66
C ASN A 32 -16.62 -15.72 12.68
N PRO A 33 -15.72 -14.72 12.54
CA PRO A 33 -15.61 -13.60 13.49
C PRO A 33 -16.87 -12.73 13.60
N SER A 34 -17.79 -12.84 12.65
CA SER A 34 -19.06 -12.11 12.66
C SER A 34 -20.17 -12.85 13.44
N SER A 35 -19.95 -14.11 13.83
CA SER A 35 -20.92 -14.90 14.57
C SER A 35 -20.99 -14.51 16.05
N LEU A 36 -22.20 -14.50 16.62
CA LEU A 36 -22.43 -14.11 18.02
C LEU A 36 -22.14 -15.22 19.04
N HIS A 37 -22.05 -16.47 18.59
CA HIS A 37 -21.74 -17.61 19.48
C HIS A 37 -20.26 -17.68 19.85
N HIS A 38 -19.93 -18.43 20.89
CA HIS A 38 -18.60 -18.52 21.48
C HIS A 38 -17.47 -18.75 20.47
N ILE A 39 -17.62 -19.71 19.53
CA ILE A 39 -16.58 -20.02 18.54
C ILE A 39 -16.29 -18.84 17.62
N GLY A 40 -17.34 -18.07 17.25
CA GLY A 40 -17.17 -16.86 16.46
C GLY A 40 -16.49 -15.72 17.26
N GLN A 41 -16.84 -15.56 18.53
CA GLN A 41 -16.21 -14.55 19.38
C GLN A 41 -14.73 -14.84 19.61
N GLN A 42 -14.35 -16.12 19.81
CA GLN A 42 -12.96 -16.52 19.90
C GLN A 42 -12.18 -16.14 18.63
N ALA A 43 -12.70 -16.44 17.45
CA ALA A 43 -12.06 -16.03 16.19
C ALA A 43 -11.94 -14.52 16.05
N LYS A 44 -12.94 -13.76 16.53
CA LYS A 44 -12.93 -12.30 16.54
C LYS A 44 -11.82 -11.72 17.43
N GLU A 45 -11.60 -12.29 18.59
CA GLU A 45 -10.52 -11.87 19.51
C GLU A 45 -9.15 -11.96 18.84
N TYR A 46 -8.85 -13.07 18.17
CA TYR A 46 -7.61 -13.21 17.41
C TYR A 46 -7.47 -12.22 16.27
N LEU A 47 -8.55 -11.96 15.53
CA LEU A 47 -8.54 -10.97 14.43
C LEU A 47 -8.31 -9.54 14.96
N VAL A 48 -8.92 -9.18 16.10
CA VAL A 48 -8.73 -7.88 16.74
C VAL A 48 -7.29 -7.72 17.22
N ASP A 49 -6.76 -8.72 17.94
CA ASP A 49 -5.38 -8.71 18.42
C ASP A 49 -4.37 -8.59 17.26
N ALA A 50 -4.54 -9.36 16.18
CA ALA A 50 -3.70 -9.25 15.01
C ALA A 50 -3.72 -7.85 14.40
N ARG A 51 -4.90 -7.24 14.30
CA ARG A 51 -5.09 -5.87 13.79
C ARG A 51 -4.40 -4.83 14.67
N GLU A 52 -4.53 -4.95 15.99
CA GLU A 52 -3.88 -4.06 16.95
C GLU A 52 -2.35 -4.15 16.87
N ARG A 53 -1.81 -5.38 16.74
CA ARG A 53 -0.37 -5.61 16.58
C ARG A 53 0.17 -4.97 15.30
N VAL A 54 -0.51 -5.16 14.17
CA VAL A 54 -0.10 -4.53 12.90
C VAL A 54 -0.17 -3.00 13.02
N ALA A 55 -1.26 -2.45 13.55
CA ALA A 55 -1.41 -1.01 13.76
C ALA A 55 -0.26 -0.43 14.59
N LYS A 56 0.09 -1.09 15.70
CA LYS A 56 1.20 -0.69 16.57
C LYS A 56 2.54 -0.66 15.84
N CYS A 57 2.80 -1.62 14.94
CA CYS A 57 4.06 -1.69 14.19
C CYS A 57 4.27 -0.49 13.26
N ILE A 58 3.20 0.12 12.78
CA ILE A 58 3.25 1.24 11.82
C ILE A 58 2.73 2.56 12.41
N ASN A 59 2.56 2.61 13.74
CA ASN A 59 2.04 3.78 14.46
C ASN A 59 0.68 4.27 13.92
N ALA A 60 -0.20 3.32 13.61
CA ALA A 60 -1.58 3.54 13.17
C ALA A 60 -2.57 3.11 14.26
N THR A 61 -3.85 3.47 14.09
CA THR A 61 -4.95 2.93 14.90
C THR A 61 -5.50 1.64 14.28
N PRO A 62 -6.09 0.72 15.06
CA PRO A 62 -6.63 -0.53 14.52
C PRO A 62 -7.70 -0.33 13.44
N ASN A 63 -8.46 0.76 13.49
CA ASN A 63 -9.49 1.09 12.50
C ASN A 63 -8.92 1.52 11.14
N GLU A 64 -7.62 1.83 11.06
CA GLU A 64 -6.92 2.17 9.82
C GLU A 64 -6.32 0.94 9.12
N ILE A 65 -6.41 -0.24 9.74
CA ILE A 65 -5.85 -1.48 9.19
C ILE A 65 -6.93 -2.27 8.46
N TYR A 66 -6.67 -2.59 7.20
CA TYR A 66 -7.53 -3.42 6.35
C TYR A 66 -6.71 -4.60 5.84
N PHE A 67 -7.14 -5.82 6.18
CA PHE A 67 -6.54 -7.03 5.64
C PHE A 67 -7.08 -7.32 4.25
N THR A 68 -6.17 -7.63 3.32
CA THR A 68 -6.47 -7.97 1.93
C THR A 68 -5.79 -9.30 1.57
N SER A 69 -6.13 -9.87 0.43
CA SER A 69 -5.52 -11.11 -0.07
C SER A 69 -4.07 -10.96 -0.51
N GLY A 70 -3.58 -9.71 -0.66
CA GLY A 70 -2.21 -9.42 -1.05
C GLY A 70 -1.99 -7.97 -1.47
N GLY A 71 -0.73 -7.63 -1.78
CA GLY A 71 -0.33 -6.26 -2.13
C GLY A 71 -1.10 -5.69 -3.32
N SER A 72 -1.33 -6.49 -4.37
CA SER A 72 -2.07 -6.02 -5.55
C SER A 72 -3.50 -5.56 -5.22
N GLU A 73 -4.21 -6.29 -4.35
CA GLU A 73 -5.55 -5.88 -3.89
C GLU A 73 -5.45 -4.63 -3.03
N ALA A 74 -4.49 -4.56 -2.11
CA ALA A 74 -4.29 -3.40 -1.25
C ALA A 74 -4.01 -2.14 -2.06
N ASP A 75 -3.10 -2.22 -3.04
CA ASP A 75 -2.76 -1.11 -3.94
C ASP A 75 -3.97 -0.65 -4.74
N ASN A 76 -4.67 -1.59 -5.37
CA ASN A 76 -5.87 -1.29 -6.15
C ASN A 76 -6.94 -0.61 -5.30
N GLN A 77 -7.23 -1.13 -4.11
CA GLN A 77 -8.23 -0.56 -3.22
C GLN A 77 -7.85 0.86 -2.78
N ALA A 78 -6.59 1.06 -2.38
CA ALA A 78 -6.11 2.36 -1.93
C ALA A 78 -6.15 3.41 -3.05
N ILE A 79 -5.61 3.07 -4.24
CA ILE A 79 -5.55 3.97 -5.40
C ILE A 79 -6.96 4.31 -5.89
N LEU A 80 -7.83 3.31 -6.12
CA LEU A 80 -9.18 3.54 -6.60
C LEU A 80 -10.00 4.36 -5.60
N THR A 81 -9.89 4.07 -4.31
CA THR A 81 -10.60 4.82 -3.25
C THR A 81 -10.16 6.28 -3.24
N ALA A 82 -8.86 6.56 -3.30
CA ALA A 82 -8.33 7.92 -3.32
C ALA A 82 -8.75 8.67 -4.59
N ALA A 83 -8.64 8.01 -5.75
CA ALA A 83 -9.01 8.58 -7.05
C ALA A 83 -10.49 8.97 -7.11
N TYR A 84 -11.39 8.04 -6.76
CA TYR A 84 -12.83 8.31 -6.80
C TYR A 84 -13.29 9.33 -5.75
N ASN A 85 -12.67 9.34 -4.58
CA ASN A 85 -12.94 10.39 -3.58
C ASN A 85 -12.41 11.75 -4.03
N GLY A 86 -11.30 11.79 -4.76
CA GLY A 86 -10.81 12.99 -5.43
C GLY A 86 -11.78 13.50 -6.49
N ALA A 87 -12.25 12.60 -7.36
CA ALA A 87 -13.19 12.92 -8.44
C ALA A 87 -14.50 13.54 -7.94
N LYS A 88 -15.03 13.08 -6.80
CA LYS A 88 -16.20 13.70 -6.13
C LYS A 88 -15.97 15.18 -5.76
N ARG A 89 -14.74 15.61 -5.69
CA ARG A 89 -14.31 16.98 -5.40
C ARG A 89 -13.75 17.71 -6.61
N GLY A 90 -13.97 17.16 -7.81
CA GLY A 90 -13.49 17.73 -9.07
C GLY A 90 -12.00 17.51 -9.35
N LYS A 91 -11.34 16.63 -8.57
CA LYS A 91 -9.91 16.35 -8.72
C LYS A 91 -9.70 15.04 -9.48
N LYS A 92 -9.00 15.11 -10.61
CA LYS A 92 -8.78 13.94 -11.47
C LYS A 92 -7.32 13.74 -11.89
N HIS A 93 -6.39 14.56 -11.40
CA HIS A 93 -4.98 14.39 -11.67
C HIS A 93 -4.33 13.47 -10.64
N ILE A 94 -3.52 12.51 -11.12
CA ILE A 94 -2.81 11.53 -10.30
C ILE A 94 -1.33 11.53 -10.71
N ILE A 95 -0.46 11.63 -9.71
CA ILE A 95 0.99 11.58 -9.88
C ILE A 95 1.50 10.23 -9.41
N SER A 96 2.34 9.58 -10.22
CA SER A 96 3.03 8.35 -9.87
C SER A 96 4.42 8.30 -10.51
N SER A 97 5.12 7.19 -10.41
CA SER A 97 6.41 7.00 -11.09
C SER A 97 6.33 5.93 -12.17
N LYS A 98 7.22 5.99 -13.16
CA LYS A 98 7.39 4.92 -14.16
C LYS A 98 8.01 3.66 -13.57
N PHE A 99 8.43 3.70 -12.32
CA PHE A 99 9.20 2.69 -11.60
C PHE A 99 8.33 1.88 -10.63
N GLU A 100 7.01 2.00 -10.75
CA GLU A 100 6.05 1.32 -9.90
C GLU A 100 5.87 -0.15 -10.25
N HIS A 101 5.39 -0.94 -9.29
CA HIS A 101 4.95 -2.30 -9.53
C HIS A 101 3.75 -2.32 -10.50
N HIS A 102 3.64 -3.37 -11.32
CA HIS A 102 2.57 -3.52 -12.31
C HIS A 102 1.16 -3.41 -11.71
N ALA A 103 0.94 -3.81 -10.47
CA ALA A 103 -0.34 -3.66 -9.78
C ALA A 103 -0.80 -2.20 -9.72
N VAL A 104 0.15 -1.26 -9.54
CA VAL A 104 -0.10 0.19 -9.57
C VAL A 104 -0.33 0.66 -10.98
N LEU A 105 0.62 0.38 -11.90
CA LEU A 105 0.57 0.87 -13.28
C LEU A 105 -0.71 0.44 -13.99
N HIS A 106 -1.13 -0.82 -13.87
CA HIS A 106 -2.38 -1.30 -14.48
C HIS A 106 -3.63 -0.62 -13.88
N THR A 107 -3.61 -0.30 -12.57
CA THR A 107 -4.71 0.44 -11.95
C THR A 107 -4.76 1.89 -12.46
N LEU A 108 -3.60 2.52 -12.66
CA LEU A 108 -3.50 3.86 -13.24
C LEU A 108 -3.95 3.87 -14.71
N ASP A 109 -3.60 2.84 -15.50
CA ASP A 109 -4.08 2.68 -16.88
C ASP A 109 -5.61 2.55 -16.96
N LYS A 110 -6.21 1.84 -15.99
CA LYS A 110 -7.68 1.75 -15.88
C LYS A 110 -8.27 3.13 -15.59
N LEU A 111 -7.73 3.86 -14.62
CA LEU A 111 -8.20 5.19 -14.26
C LEU A 111 -8.04 6.20 -15.42
N ALA A 112 -6.96 6.09 -16.19
CA ALA A 112 -6.77 6.90 -17.40
C ALA A 112 -7.92 6.71 -18.40
N LYS A 113 -8.37 5.46 -18.62
CA LYS A 113 -9.52 5.14 -19.49
C LYS A 113 -10.84 5.67 -18.92
N GLU A 114 -10.91 5.91 -17.61
CA GLU A 114 -12.06 6.50 -16.92
C GLU A 114 -12.00 8.05 -16.85
N GLY A 115 -11.02 8.66 -17.53
CA GLY A 115 -10.88 10.10 -17.65
C GLY A 115 -10.12 10.78 -16.52
N PHE A 116 -9.26 10.04 -15.82
CA PHE A 116 -8.25 10.61 -14.95
C PHE A 116 -7.00 10.97 -15.75
N GLU A 117 -6.35 12.05 -15.39
CA GLU A 117 -5.04 12.42 -15.93
C GLU A 117 -3.93 11.81 -15.09
N ILE A 118 -3.14 10.93 -15.71
CA ILE A 118 -2.05 10.22 -15.05
C ILE A 118 -0.73 10.83 -15.45
N GLN A 119 0.02 11.39 -14.50
CA GLN A 119 1.37 11.90 -14.70
C GLN A 119 2.38 10.94 -14.08
N LEU A 120 3.15 10.26 -14.93
CA LEU A 120 4.22 9.35 -14.50
C LEU A 120 5.56 10.09 -14.52
N LEU A 121 6.15 10.25 -13.36
CA LEU A 121 7.48 10.84 -13.19
C LEU A 121 8.57 9.84 -13.58
N ASP A 122 9.64 10.36 -14.15
CA ASP A 122 10.84 9.58 -14.42
C ASP A 122 11.64 9.35 -13.12
N VAL A 123 12.40 8.25 -13.11
CA VAL A 123 13.44 8.03 -12.12
C VAL A 123 14.80 8.36 -12.72
N TYR A 124 15.71 8.78 -11.87
CA TYR A 124 17.08 9.10 -12.29
C TYR A 124 17.94 7.83 -12.35
N SER A 125 19.20 7.95 -12.76
CA SER A 125 20.13 6.83 -12.93
C SER A 125 20.35 5.99 -11.65
N ASN A 126 20.04 6.55 -10.49
CA ASN A 126 20.05 5.88 -9.19
C ASN A 126 18.69 5.26 -8.82
N GLY A 127 17.70 5.29 -9.70
CA GLY A 127 16.35 4.76 -9.45
C GLY A 127 15.48 5.62 -8.52
N ILE A 128 15.86 6.87 -8.23
CA ILE A 128 15.15 7.75 -7.28
C ILE A 128 14.31 8.77 -8.05
N VAL A 129 13.07 8.98 -7.58
CA VAL A 129 12.23 10.13 -7.94
C VAL A 129 12.68 11.34 -7.13
N LYS A 130 12.96 12.45 -7.79
CA LYS A 130 13.31 13.68 -7.07
C LYS A 130 12.07 14.31 -6.43
N VAL A 131 12.23 14.74 -5.18
CA VAL A 131 11.18 15.45 -4.43
C VAL A 131 10.70 16.70 -5.15
N GLU A 132 11.63 17.42 -5.81
CA GLU A 132 11.31 18.64 -6.56
C GLU A 132 10.44 18.34 -7.79
N ASP A 133 10.62 17.19 -8.45
CA ASP A 133 9.77 16.80 -9.58
C ASP A 133 8.33 16.51 -9.12
N VAL A 134 8.17 15.87 -7.94
CA VAL A 134 6.85 15.67 -7.33
C VAL A 134 6.21 17.01 -6.99
N LYS A 135 6.96 17.93 -6.36
CA LYS A 135 6.48 19.25 -5.99
C LYS A 135 6.02 20.08 -7.20
N ASN A 136 6.79 20.04 -8.29
CA ASN A 136 6.46 20.76 -9.52
C ASN A 136 5.28 20.14 -10.28
N ALA A 137 5.02 18.85 -10.09
CA ALA A 137 3.90 18.13 -10.70
C ALA A 137 2.57 18.35 -9.95
N ILE A 138 2.61 18.73 -8.67
CA ILE A 138 1.41 18.96 -7.86
C ILE A 138 0.62 20.16 -8.38
N ARG A 139 -0.69 19.95 -8.59
CA ARG A 139 -1.66 20.95 -9.07
C ARG A 139 -2.87 21.01 -8.13
N GLU A 140 -3.73 22.01 -8.31
CA GLU A 140 -4.96 22.15 -7.52
C GLU A 140 -5.92 20.96 -7.70
N ASP A 141 -5.96 20.37 -8.90
CA ASP A 141 -6.78 19.22 -9.24
C ASP A 141 -6.07 17.87 -9.00
N THR A 142 -4.91 17.85 -8.33
CA THR A 142 -4.25 16.62 -7.93
C THR A 142 -5.06 15.91 -6.84
N ALA A 143 -5.54 14.70 -7.15
CA ALA A 143 -6.30 13.84 -6.24
C ALA A 143 -5.37 12.95 -5.40
N LEU A 144 -4.28 12.48 -6.01
CA LEU A 144 -3.42 11.44 -5.44
C LEU A 144 -1.97 11.60 -5.90
N VAL A 145 -1.04 11.38 -4.97
CA VAL A 145 0.36 11.08 -5.26
C VAL A 145 0.63 9.68 -4.73
N THR A 146 1.07 8.76 -5.59
CA THR A 146 1.38 7.37 -5.24
C THR A 146 2.77 7.01 -5.71
N ILE A 147 3.68 6.75 -4.78
CA ILE A 147 5.09 6.42 -5.03
C ILE A 147 5.45 5.23 -4.12
N MET A 148 6.03 4.18 -4.70
CA MET A 148 6.51 3.04 -3.91
C MET A 148 7.60 3.47 -2.94
N SER A 149 7.66 2.89 -1.74
CA SER A 149 8.73 3.22 -0.79
C SER A 149 10.04 2.55 -1.12
N ALA A 150 10.01 1.35 -1.67
CA ALA A 150 11.21 0.64 -2.13
C ALA A 150 10.85 -0.20 -3.36
N ASN A 151 11.73 -0.17 -4.36
CA ASN A 151 11.54 -1.01 -5.53
C ASN A 151 11.92 -2.46 -5.22
N ASN A 152 11.02 -3.39 -5.51
CA ASN A 152 11.19 -4.81 -5.20
C ASN A 152 12.25 -5.51 -6.06
N GLU A 153 12.62 -4.97 -7.22
CA GLU A 153 13.57 -5.59 -8.14
C GLU A 153 15.00 -5.10 -7.92
N VAL A 154 15.20 -3.79 -7.81
CA VAL A 154 16.53 -3.18 -7.69
C VAL A 154 16.87 -2.69 -6.28
N GLY A 155 15.90 -2.67 -5.36
CA GLY A 155 16.11 -2.34 -3.95
C GLY A 155 16.26 -0.83 -3.65
N THR A 156 16.04 0.05 -4.62
CA THR A 156 16.13 1.50 -4.40
C THR A 156 15.04 1.97 -3.45
N ILE A 157 15.43 2.69 -2.40
CA ILE A 157 14.50 3.29 -1.42
C ILE A 157 14.20 4.73 -1.84
N GLN A 158 12.91 5.07 -1.93
CA GLN A 158 12.45 6.40 -2.32
C GLN A 158 12.40 7.37 -1.13
N PRO A 159 12.56 8.68 -1.33
CA PRO A 159 12.51 9.70 -0.28
C PRO A 159 11.06 10.00 0.15
N ILE A 160 10.35 8.98 0.66
CA ILE A 160 8.92 9.04 0.94
C ILE A 160 8.57 10.07 2.01
N LYS A 161 9.44 10.25 3.01
CA LYS A 161 9.24 11.24 4.07
C LYS A 161 9.21 12.66 3.52
N GLU A 162 10.15 12.97 2.64
CA GLU A 162 10.28 14.30 2.00
C GLU A 162 9.15 14.52 0.99
N ILE A 163 8.78 13.49 0.22
CA ILE A 163 7.62 13.54 -0.68
C ILE A 163 6.34 13.77 0.12
N GLY A 164 6.14 13.06 1.22
CA GLY A 164 5.00 13.24 2.11
C GLY A 164 4.92 14.66 2.69
N ALA A 165 6.05 15.23 3.07
CA ALA A 165 6.13 16.61 3.56
C ALA A 165 5.68 17.63 2.50
N VAL A 166 6.11 17.46 1.24
CA VAL A 166 5.68 18.33 0.13
C VAL A 166 4.17 18.21 -0.12
N CYS A 167 3.61 17.01 -0.06
CA CYS A 167 2.17 16.79 -0.25
C CYS A 167 1.32 17.28 0.93
N SER A 168 1.92 17.46 2.12
CA SER A 168 1.24 17.91 3.33
C SER A 168 1.24 19.42 3.53
N ILE A 169 1.89 20.19 2.65
CA ILE A 169 1.88 21.66 2.70
C ILE A 169 0.42 22.11 2.60
N PRO A 170 -0.06 23.05 3.46
CA PRO A 170 -1.43 23.50 3.45
C PRO A 170 -1.73 24.28 2.16
N THR A 171 -2.13 23.57 1.14
CA THR A 171 -3.02 24.09 0.12
C THR A 171 -4.45 23.93 0.65
N PRO A 172 -5.44 24.75 0.27
CA PRO A 172 -6.82 24.58 0.74
C PRO A 172 -7.42 23.20 0.41
N PHE A 173 -6.62 22.30 -0.16
CA PHE A 173 -7.02 20.98 -0.62
C PHE A 173 -6.07 19.91 -0.08
N ARG A 174 -6.52 19.11 0.90
CA ARG A 174 -5.81 17.90 1.34
C ARG A 174 -5.63 16.94 0.17
N GLN A 175 -4.39 16.60 -0.12
CA GLN A 175 -4.02 15.55 -1.07
C GLN A 175 -3.82 14.24 -0.30
N SER A 176 -4.20 13.13 -0.93
CA SER A 176 -3.92 11.81 -0.39
C SER A 176 -2.54 11.37 -0.86
N VAL A 177 -1.67 10.99 0.07
CA VAL A 177 -0.38 10.36 -0.24
C VAL A 177 -0.48 8.89 0.11
N ILE A 178 -0.17 8.03 -0.83
CA ILE A 178 -0.08 6.60 -0.63
C ILE A 178 1.37 6.23 -0.89
N SER A 179 2.09 5.84 0.17
CA SER A 179 3.37 5.17 0.04
C SER A 179 3.14 3.67 0.21
N GLN A 180 3.55 2.90 -0.78
CA GLN A 180 3.46 1.45 -0.72
C GLN A 180 4.65 0.90 0.05
N LEU A 181 4.39 0.38 1.24
CA LEU A 181 5.26 -0.59 1.89
C LEU A 181 4.68 -1.96 1.55
N MET A 182 5.22 -2.62 0.52
CA MET A 182 4.92 -4.02 0.32
C MET A 182 5.65 -4.82 1.38
N PHE A 183 4.98 -5.10 2.51
CA PHE A 183 5.39 -6.18 3.37
C PHE A 183 4.83 -7.48 2.77
N ARG A 184 5.69 -8.27 2.13
CA ARG A 184 5.43 -9.70 1.97
C ARG A 184 5.76 -10.37 3.30
N ILE A 185 4.72 -10.86 3.97
CA ILE A 185 4.83 -11.78 5.09
C ILE A 185 5.23 -13.15 4.56
#